data_5dea1a1929dc767133d7ef43f3770ffd
#
_entry.id   5dea1a1929dc767133d7ef43f3770ffd
#
_cell.length_a   1.000
_cell.length_b   1.000
_cell.length_c   1.000
_cell.angle_alpha   90.00
_cell.angle_beta   90.00
_cell.angle_gamma   90.00
#
_symmetry.space_group_name_H-M   'P 1'
#
loop_
_entity.id
_entity.type
_entity.pdbx_description
1 polymer ?
#
loop_
_entity_poly.entity_id
_entity_poly.type
_entity_poly.pdbx_seq_one_letter_code
_entity_poly.pdbx_strand_id
1 'polypeptide(L)' 'MLRNNIEIDVKVKCVEEHTTQAELAEKAGTSPSYVNRLIKSPEKIVNNTFVKMLEQLGYDIELTYVKREQ' A
#
# COMPACT_ATOMS: atom_id res chain seq x y z
N MET A 1 -10.27 -10.64 4.86
CA MET A 1 -9.81 -9.91 3.65
C MET A 1 -9.01 -8.69 4.04
N LEU A 2 -8.17 -8.20 3.15
CA LEU A 2 -7.54 -6.91 3.33
C LEU A 2 -8.56 -5.83 2.98
N ARG A 3 -8.87 -4.95 3.92
CA ARG A 3 -9.91 -3.92 3.72
C ARG A 3 -9.45 -2.73 2.91
N ASN A 4 -8.14 -2.47 2.88
CA ASN A 4 -7.60 -1.33 2.17
C ASN A 4 -7.62 -1.51 0.67
N ASN A 5 -7.88 -0.41 -0.05
CA ASN A 5 -7.52 -0.30 -1.45
C ASN A 5 -6.17 0.40 -1.49
N ILE A 6 -5.09 -0.37 -1.62
CA ILE A 6 -3.73 0.15 -1.53
C ILE A 6 -3.43 1.17 -2.63
N GLU A 7 -3.94 0.93 -3.84
CA GLU A 7 -3.75 1.88 -4.94
C GLU A 7 -4.33 3.25 -4.60
N ILE A 8 -5.55 3.27 -4.09
CA ILE A 8 -6.20 4.52 -3.69
C ILE A 8 -5.46 5.14 -2.51
N ASP A 9 -5.07 4.33 -1.52
CA ASP A 9 -4.34 4.81 -0.34
C ASP A 9 -3.07 5.57 -0.74
N VAL A 10 -2.26 4.98 -1.63
CA VAL A 10 -1.02 5.61 -2.09
C VAL A 10 -1.30 6.88 -2.88
N LYS A 11 -2.29 6.84 -3.78
CA LYS A 11 -2.64 8.02 -4.59
C LYS A 11 -3.13 9.18 -3.72
N VAL A 12 -3.94 8.88 -2.70
CA VAL A 12 -4.42 9.91 -1.76
C VAL A 12 -3.24 10.49 -0.97
N LYS A 13 -2.33 9.65 -0.49
CA LYS A 13 -1.14 10.12 0.23
C LYS A 13 -0.25 10.98 -0.65
N CYS A 14 -0.08 10.65 -1.92
CA CYS A 14 0.66 11.48 -2.86
C CYS A 14 0.03 12.87 -3.00
N VAL A 15 -1.28 12.93 -3.12
CA VAL A 15 -2.01 14.20 -3.20
C VAL A 15 -1.83 15.01 -1.92
N GLU A 16 -2.01 14.38 -0.76
CA GLU A 16 -1.86 15.04 0.54
C GLU A 16 -0.46 15.62 0.74
N GLU A 17 0.56 14.93 0.26
CA GLU A 17 1.97 15.33 0.42
C GLU A 17 2.50 16.12 -0.78
N HIS A 18 1.63 16.51 -1.71
CA HIS A 18 2.00 17.28 -2.90
C HIS A 18 3.13 16.65 -3.70
N THR A 19 3.08 15.35 -3.89
CA THR A 19 4.08 14.60 -4.67
C THR A 19 3.41 13.78 -5.76
N THR A 20 4.20 13.32 -6.74
CA THR A 20 3.73 12.47 -7.82
C THR A 20 4.23 11.04 -7.59
N GLN A 21 3.63 10.08 -8.30
CA GLN A 21 4.12 8.70 -8.24
C GLN A 21 5.56 8.59 -8.76
N ALA A 22 5.93 9.41 -9.76
CA ALA A 22 7.30 9.42 -10.28
C ALA A 22 8.29 9.90 -9.23
N GLU A 23 7.95 10.99 -8.52
CA GLU A 23 8.79 11.51 -7.44
C GLU A 23 8.88 10.52 -6.28
N LEU A 24 7.76 9.89 -5.94
CA LEU A 24 7.70 8.87 -4.90
C LEU A 24 8.62 7.70 -5.24
N ALA A 25 8.55 7.21 -6.47
CA ALA A 25 9.39 6.10 -6.93
C ALA A 25 10.87 6.44 -6.83
N GLU A 26 11.26 7.64 -7.27
CA GLU A 26 12.64 8.11 -7.19
C GLU A 26 13.14 8.14 -5.74
N LYS A 27 12.35 8.72 -4.85
CA LYS A 27 12.70 8.81 -3.43
C LYS A 27 12.78 7.44 -2.75
N ALA A 28 11.96 6.50 -3.20
CA ALA A 28 11.96 5.14 -2.68
C ALA A 28 13.04 4.25 -3.31
N GLY A 29 13.80 4.77 -4.27
CA GLY A 29 14.88 4.02 -4.92
C GLY A 29 14.40 3.00 -5.93
N THR A 30 13.29 3.27 -6.60
CA THR A 30 12.69 2.37 -7.58
C THR A 30 12.19 3.13 -8.81
N SER A 31 11.40 2.49 -9.66
CA SER A 31 10.88 3.09 -10.89
C SER A 31 9.36 3.34 -10.79
N PRO A 32 8.84 4.33 -11.54
CA PRO A 32 7.40 4.56 -11.60
C PRO A 32 6.61 3.33 -12.05
N SER A 33 7.16 2.56 -13.00
CA SER A 33 6.54 1.32 -13.48
C SER A 33 6.38 0.31 -12.36
N TYR A 34 7.42 0.16 -11.53
CA TYR A 34 7.37 -0.77 -10.40
C TYR A 34 6.34 -0.32 -9.36
N VAL A 35 6.33 0.97 -9.01
CA VAL A 35 5.33 1.51 -8.07
C VAL A 35 3.92 1.25 -8.58
N ASN A 36 3.66 1.53 -9.86
CA ASN A 36 2.35 1.33 -10.46
C ASN A 36 1.90 -0.14 -10.37
N ARG A 37 2.82 -1.08 -10.64
CA ARG A 37 2.51 -2.51 -10.53
C ARG A 37 2.30 -2.94 -9.10
N LEU A 38 3.13 -2.45 -8.18
CA LEU A 38 3.08 -2.83 -6.77
C LEU A 38 1.75 -2.43 -6.12
N ILE A 39 1.32 -1.19 -6.32
CA ILE A 39 0.10 -0.70 -5.68
C ILE A 39 -1.16 -1.37 -6.23
N LYS A 40 -1.07 -2.02 -7.40
CA LYS A 40 -2.15 -2.80 -7.99
C LYS A 40 -2.10 -4.27 -7.60
N SER A 41 -1.11 -4.68 -6.82
CA SER A 41 -0.89 -6.08 -6.46
C SER A 41 -0.86 -6.23 -4.94
N PRO A 42 -2.03 -6.15 -4.27
CA PRO A 42 -2.11 -6.23 -2.80
C PRO A 42 -1.42 -7.46 -2.22
N GLU A 43 -1.46 -8.58 -2.94
CA GLU A 43 -0.86 -9.85 -2.51
C GLU A 43 0.66 -9.78 -2.39
N LYS A 44 1.30 -8.80 -3.01
CA LYS A 44 2.75 -8.58 -2.89
C LYS A 44 3.09 -7.70 -1.68
N ILE A 45 2.09 -7.05 -1.12
CA ILE A 45 2.26 -6.15 0.03
C ILE A 45 1.87 -6.87 1.31
N VAL A 46 0.72 -7.54 1.29
CA VAL A 46 0.26 -8.36 2.41
C VAL A 46 0.08 -9.78 1.89
N ASN A 47 0.80 -10.73 2.49
CA ASN A 47 0.78 -12.12 2.07
C ASN A 47 -0.65 -12.68 2.09
N ASN A 48 -1.07 -13.27 0.97
CA ASN A 48 -2.43 -13.77 0.81
C ASN A 48 -2.73 -14.94 1.77
N THR A 49 -1.75 -15.78 2.06
CA THR A 49 -1.93 -16.87 3.02
C THR A 49 -2.18 -16.31 4.42
N PHE A 50 -1.45 -15.25 4.79
CA PHE A 50 -1.67 -14.60 6.07
C PHE A 50 -3.09 -14.02 6.17
N VAL A 51 -3.56 -13.39 5.10
CA VAL A 51 -4.94 -12.87 5.04
C VAL A 51 -5.94 -14.00 5.27
N LYS A 52 -5.75 -15.13 4.61
CA LYS A 52 -6.63 -16.30 4.75
C LYS A 52 -6.58 -16.88 6.15
N MET A 53 -5.41 -16.90 6.78
CA MET A 53 -5.27 -17.36 8.17
C MET A 53 -6.13 -16.51 9.10
N LEU A 54 -6.06 -15.19 8.97
CA LEU A 54 -6.83 -14.27 9.82
C LEU A 54 -8.32 -14.42 9.56
N GLU A 55 -8.73 -14.64 8.30
CA GLU A 55 -10.14 -14.90 7.98
C GLU A 55 -10.67 -16.14 8.67
N GLN A 56 -9.85 -17.20 8.73
CA GLN A 56 -10.25 -18.42 9.44
C GLN A 56 -10.42 -18.21 10.94
N LEU A 57 -9.74 -17.23 11.50
CA LEU A 57 -9.88 -16.83 12.89
C LEU A 57 -11.00 -15.81 13.10
N GLY A 58 -11.65 -15.36 12.03
CA GLY A 58 -12.75 -14.40 12.09
C GLY A 58 -12.32 -12.95 11.98
N TYR A 59 -11.15 -12.68 11.40
CA TYR A 59 -10.62 -11.31 11.28
C TYR A 59 -10.35 -10.92 9.84
N ASP A 60 -10.59 -9.66 9.55
CA ASP A 60 -10.07 -8.98 8.37
C ASP A 60 -8.83 -8.18 8.76
N ILE A 61 -8.05 -7.75 7.77
CA ILE A 61 -6.86 -6.95 8.00
C ILE A 61 -7.10 -5.53 7.52
N GLU A 62 -6.67 -4.56 8.31
CA GLU A 62 -6.70 -3.15 7.94
C GLU A 62 -5.32 -2.55 8.19
N LEU A 63 -4.77 -1.92 7.15
CA LEU A 63 -3.49 -1.21 7.24
C LEU A 63 -3.74 0.24 7.65
N THR A 64 -2.97 0.73 8.60
CA THR A 64 -3.04 2.12 9.05
C THR A 64 -1.70 2.79 8.77
N TYR A 65 -1.74 3.97 8.16
CA TYR A 65 -0.54 4.74 7.84
C TYR A 65 -0.42 5.88 8.85
N VAL A 66 0.64 5.85 9.62
CA VAL A 66 0.87 6.83 10.70
C VAL A 66 1.91 7.84 10.25
N LYS A 67 1.57 9.13 10.35
CA LYS A 67 2.49 10.20 9.97
C LYS A 67 3.75 10.13 10.83
N ARG A 68 4.91 10.18 10.17
CA ARG A 68 6.19 10.13 10.88
C ARG A 68 6.41 11.44 11.64
N GLU A 69 6.95 11.32 12.83
CA GLU A 69 7.44 12.47 13.58
C GLU A 69 8.80 12.90 13.03
N GLN A 70 9.03 14.19 12.96
CA GLN A 70 10.29 14.76 12.46
C GLN A 70 10.90 15.73 13.45
#